data_4b4f605d8d7699cec3660776d596c088
#
_entry.id   4b4f605d8d7699cec3660776d596c088
#
_cell.length_a   1.000
_cell.length_b   1.000
_cell.length_c   1.000
_cell.angle_alpha   90.00
_cell.angle_beta   90.00
_cell.angle_gamma   90.00
#
_symmetry.space_group_name_H-M   'P 1'
#
loop_
_entity.id
_entity.type
_entity.pdbx_description
1 polymer ?
#
loop_
_entity_poly.entity_id
_entity_poly.type
_entity_poly.pdbx_seq_one_letter_code
_entity_poly.pdbx_strand_id
1 'polypeptide(L)'
;MGLIVISRGIDLSEVAIMAGAWSVALIEMQNGVPILGGVLIALAIAIVIGVVNGVMVAFVEAPALFVTLAAGFVIYGLAFWFAPAWVVYAPKDVPRLTFLGAGHVFGVPMPIIVFLLAAVAMHLFLSRTSTGRFIYSQGDNPEAARMAGIALRPLIVLEYVIVALVAWLAGLVWIGTTGSMQMAITQGTMVFDVILVVVLGGISLVGGRGGVFSVVVGCALIGTLLNAFTIMDVNSEVQNIIRGVVLLAAIILDNWLHPRDEETARQGD
;
A
#
# COMPACT_ATOMS: atom_id res chain seq x y z
N MET A 1 -0.97 -2.10 2.43
CA MET A 1 -1.03 -3.58 2.29
C MET A 1 -1.07 -4.32 3.63
N GLY A 2 -0.04 -4.31 4.50
CA GLY A 2 0.00 -5.13 5.71
C GLY A 2 -1.22 -5.02 6.62
N LEU A 3 -1.83 -3.83 6.75
CA LEU A 3 -3.06 -3.62 7.50
C LEU A 3 -4.23 -4.46 6.94
N ILE A 4 -4.42 -4.41 5.62
CA ILE A 4 -5.49 -5.16 4.92
C ILE A 4 -5.25 -6.67 5.00
N VAL A 5 -3.98 -7.11 4.94
CA VAL A 5 -3.65 -8.54 5.07
C VAL A 5 -3.94 -9.04 6.49
N ILE A 6 -3.65 -8.24 7.52
CA ILE A 6 -4.03 -8.58 8.91
C ILE A 6 -5.56 -8.78 9.03
N SER A 7 -6.38 -8.03 8.31
CA SER A 7 -7.85 -8.16 8.30
C SER A 7 -8.41 -9.16 7.27
N ARG A 8 -7.56 -10.03 6.67
CA ARG A 8 -7.88 -11.05 5.63
C ARG A 8 -8.21 -10.48 4.26
N GLY A 9 -7.84 -9.24 3.97
CA GLY A 9 -8.00 -8.63 2.65
C GLY A 9 -6.70 -8.60 1.86
N ILE A 10 -6.82 -8.25 0.57
CA ILE A 10 -5.70 -7.91 -0.30
C ILE A 10 -6.09 -6.64 -1.05
N ASP A 11 -5.18 -5.66 -1.10
CA ASP A 11 -5.39 -4.42 -1.84
C ASP A 11 -4.36 -4.28 -2.97
N LEU A 12 -4.81 -4.50 -4.19
CA LEU A 12 -3.97 -4.34 -5.39
C LEU A 12 -4.03 -2.93 -5.97
N SER A 13 -4.84 -2.03 -5.40
CA SER A 13 -5.02 -0.67 -5.92
C SER A 13 -4.03 0.34 -5.35
N GLU A 14 -3.28 0.03 -4.29
CA GLU A 14 -2.47 1.01 -3.56
C GLU A 14 -1.39 1.69 -4.44
N VAL A 15 -0.74 0.94 -5.35
CA VAL A 15 0.23 1.52 -6.29
C VAL A 15 -0.47 2.41 -7.32
N ALA A 16 -1.66 2.01 -7.77
CA ALA A 16 -2.47 2.82 -8.69
C ALA A 16 -2.98 4.10 -8.00
N ILE A 17 -3.42 4.02 -6.74
CA ILE A 17 -3.80 5.20 -5.94
C ILE A 17 -2.62 6.16 -5.83
N MET A 18 -1.44 5.64 -5.46
CA MET A 18 -0.22 6.43 -5.37
C MET A 18 0.07 7.15 -6.70
N ALA A 19 0.17 6.40 -7.79
CA ALA A 19 0.56 6.95 -9.07
C ALA A 19 -0.54 7.84 -9.69
N GLY A 20 -1.79 7.39 -9.67
CA GLY A 20 -2.90 8.09 -10.31
C GLY A 20 -3.24 9.40 -9.62
N ALA A 21 -3.40 9.39 -8.29
CA ALA A 21 -3.73 10.60 -7.54
C ALA A 21 -2.66 11.70 -7.71
N TRP A 22 -1.40 11.31 -7.64
CA TRP A 22 -0.30 12.27 -7.78
C TRP A 22 -0.05 12.71 -9.23
N SER A 23 -0.29 11.87 -10.25
CA SER A 23 -0.19 12.29 -11.64
C SER A 23 -1.20 13.39 -11.96
N VAL A 24 -2.45 13.24 -11.54
CA VAL A 24 -3.48 14.27 -11.68
C VAL A 24 -3.07 15.55 -10.94
N ALA A 25 -2.64 15.42 -9.68
CA ALA A 25 -2.25 16.57 -8.87
C ALA A 25 -1.06 17.35 -9.48
N LEU A 26 -0.07 16.64 -10.04
CA LEU A 26 1.08 17.29 -10.69
C LEU A 26 0.70 18.04 -11.95
N ILE A 27 -0.23 17.53 -12.76
CA ILE A 27 -0.77 18.25 -13.93
C ILE A 27 -1.49 19.52 -13.49
N GLU A 28 -2.32 19.45 -12.44
CA GLU A 28 -3.00 20.63 -11.91
C GLU A 28 -2.00 21.66 -11.35
N MET A 29 -0.92 21.22 -10.72
CA MET A 29 0.15 22.12 -10.30
C MET A 29 0.86 22.78 -11.51
N GLN A 30 1.07 22.06 -12.62
CA GLN A 30 1.61 22.61 -13.86
C GLN A 30 0.64 23.63 -14.50
N ASN A 31 -0.67 23.43 -14.34
CA ASN A 31 -1.74 24.33 -14.78
C ASN A 31 -1.88 25.58 -13.87
N GLY A 32 -1.05 25.73 -12.85
CA GLY A 32 -1.00 26.91 -11.98
C GLY A 32 -1.68 26.74 -10.62
N VAL A 33 -2.16 25.53 -10.27
CA VAL A 33 -2.66 25.26 -8.93
C VAL A 33 -1.48 25.33 -7.93
N PRO A 34 -1.63 26.04 -6.80
CA PRO A 34 -0.59 26.09 -5.78
C PRO A 34 -0.23 24.71 -5.25
N ILE A 35 1.01 24.50 -4.78
CA ILE A 35 1.52 23.22 -4.25
C ILE A 35 0.56 22.60 -3.24
N LEU A 36 0.08 23.41 -2.27
CA LEU A 36 -0.88 22.95 -1.26
C LEU A 36 -2.18 22.46 -1.90
N GLY A 37 -2.67 23.15 -2.92
CA GLY A 37 -3.85 22.73 -3.69
C GLY A 37 -3.66 21.38 -4.35
N GLY A 38 -2.53 21.16 -5.01
CA GLY A 38 -2.21 19.86 -5.62
C GLY A 38 -2.06 18.73 -4.58
N VAL A 39 -1.40 19.00 -3.45
CA VAL A 39 -1.30 18.04 -2.33
C VAL A 39 -2.69 17.64 -1.82
N LEU A 40 -3.61 18.62 -1.69
CA LEU A 40 -4.99 18.37 -1.26
C LEU A 40 -5.81 17.64 -2.33
N ILE A 41 -5.58 17.92 -3.62
CA ILE A 41 -6.22 17.19 -4.73
C ILE A 41 -5.80 15.71 -4.66
N ALA A 42 -4.51 15.41 -4.58
CA ALA A 42 -4.03 14.04 -4.44
C ALA A 42 -4.61 13.34 -3.21
N LEU A 43 -4.68 14.04 -2.07
CA LEU A 43 -5.27 13.52 -0.84
C LEU A 43 -6.76 13.20 -1.01
N ALA A 44 -7.52 14.12 -1.59
CA ALA A 44 -8.95 13.94 -1.82
C ALA A 44 -9.22 12.74 -2.74
N ILE A 45 -8.47 12.62 -3.84
CA ILE A 45 -8.57 11.48 -4.75
C ILE A 45 -8.27 10.17 -4.00
N ALA A 46 -7.19 10.11 -3.23
CA ALA A 46 -6.82 8.93 -2.46
C ALA A 46 -7.92 8.53 -1.46
N ILE A 47 -8.48 9.49 -0.70
CA ILE A 47 -9.56 9.24 0.26
C ILE A 47 -10.82 8.73 -0.46
N VAL A 48 -11.21 9.36 -1.57
CA VAL A 48 -12.41 8.94 -2.33
C VAL A 48 -12.25 7.50 -2.81
N ILE A 49 -11.09 7.15 -3.36
CA ILE A 49 -10.84 5.79 -3.83
C ILE A 49 -10.83 4.80 -2.65
N GLY A 50 -10.18 5.15 -1.53
CA GLY A 50 -10.18 4.33 -0.33
C GLY A 50 -11.59 4.08 0.20
N VAL A 51 -12.45 5.11 0.24
CA VAL A 51 -13.86 4.98 0.63
C VAL A 51 -14.62 4.09 -0.35
N VAL A 52 -14.46 4.29 -1.66
CA VAL A 52 -15.13 3.47 -2.69
C VAL A 52 -14.74 2.00 -2.57
N ASN A 53 -13.44 1.69 -2.48
CA ASN A 53 -12.95 0.32 -2.30
C ASN A 53 -13.51 -0.29 -1.01
N GLY A 54 -13.42 0.45 0.10
CA GLY A 54 -13.94 0.00 1.39
C GLY A 54 -15.45 -0.24 1.38
N VAL A 55 -16.23 0.62 0.73
CA VAL A 55 -17.69 0.44 0.60
C VAL A 55 -18.03 -0.76 -0.26
N MET A 56 -17.32 -0.96 -1.40
CA MET A 56 -17.54 -2.11 -2.27
C MET A 56 -17.25 -3.43 -1.54
N VAL A 57 -16.19 -3.49 -0.75
CA VAL A 57 -15.85 -4.69 0.02
C VAL A 57 -16.78 -4.88 1.21
N ALA A 58 -17.09 -3.80 1.95
CA ALA A 58 -17.81 -3.91 3.21
C ALA A 58 -19.33 -4.01 3.07
N PHE A 59 -19.93 -3.34 2.08
CA PHE A 59 -21.40 -3.22 1.94
C PHE A 59 -21.93 -3.97 0.73
N VAL A 60 -21.17 -4.02 -0.39
CA VAL A 60 -21.53 -4.84 -1.56
C VAL A 60 -21.05 -6.28 -1.37
N GLU A 61 -20.17 -6.51 -0.37
CA GLU A 61 -19.60 -7.83 -0.04
C GLU A 61 -18.85 -8.48 -1.22
N ALA A 62 -18.33 -7.64 -2.12
CA ALA A 62 -17.53 -8.10 -3.24
C ALA A 62 -16.12 -8.51 -2.78
N PRO A 63 -15.55 -9.60 -3.33
CA PRO A 63 -14.22 -10.04 -2.93
C PRO A 63 -13.16 -8.94 -3.13
N ALA A 64 -12.39 -8.66 -2.08
CA ALA A 64 -11.43 -7.55 -2.02
C ALA A 64 -10.43 -7.55 -3.18
N LEU A 65 -9.94 -8.74 -3.56
CA LEU A 65 -9.00 -8.91 -4.67
C LEU A 65 -9.55 -8.34 -5.99
N PHE A 66 -10.81 -8.67 -6.32
CA PHE A 66 -11.42 -8.22 -7.58
C PHE A 66 -11.79 -6.75 -7.55
N VAL A 67 -12.28 -6.25 -6.40
CA VAL A 67 -12.59 -4.83 -6.21
C VAL A 67 -11.35 -3.98 -6.41
N THR A 68 -10.27 -4.30 -5.73
CA THR A 68 -9.03 -3.50 -5.76
C THR A 68 -8.29 -3.63 -7.09
N LEU A 69 -8.32 -4.81 -7.73
CA LEU A 69 -7.80 -4.99 -9.08
C LEU A 69 -8.56 -4.13 -10.09
N ALA A 70 -9.91 -4.19 -10.07
CA ALA A 70 -10.75 -3.37 -10.94
C ALA A 70 -10.55 -1.88 -10.68
N ALA A 71 -10.49 -1.48 -9.40
CA ALA A 71 -10.17 -0.10 -9.01
C ALA A 71 -8.83 0.35 -9.58
N GLY A 72 -7.80 -0.50 -9.55
CA GLY A 72 -6.50 -0.21 -10.14
C GLY A 72 -6.59 0.14 -11.63
N PHE A 73 -7.36 -0.61 -12.42
CA PHE A 73 -7.58 -0.31 -13.85
C PHE A 73 -8.39 0.98 -14.04
N VAL A 74 -9.43 1.20 -13.24
CA VAL A 74 -10.24 2.44 -13.32
C VAL A 74 -9.38 3.65 -12.99
N ILE A 75 -8.59 3.57 -11.92
CA ILE A 75 -7.69 4.65 -11.51
C ILE A 75 -6.68 4.95 -12.63
N TYR A 76 -6.06 3.91 -13.18
CA TYR A 76 -5.13 4.05 -14.30
C TYR A 76 -5.77 4.76 -15.49
N GLY A 77 -6.95 4.31 -15.92
CA GLY A 77 -7.68 4.90 -17.04
C GLY A 77 -8.08 6.35 -16.80
N LEU A 78 -8.66 6.65 -15.63
CA LEU A 78 -9.04 8.01 -15.25
C LEU A 78 -7.82 8.93 -15.09
N ALA A 79 -6.76 8.45 -14.44
CA ALA A 79 -5.55 9.24 -14.30
C ALA A 79 -4.93 9.57 -15.67
N PHE A 80 -4.94 8.63 -16.61
CA PHE A 80 -4.45 8.87 -17.97
C PHE A 80 -5.37 9.80 -18.77
N TRP A 81 -6.67 9.83 -18.47
CA TRP A 81 -7.62 10.77 -19.05
C TRP A 81 -7.34 12.21 -18.62
N PHE A 82 -7.09 12.43 -17.33
CA PHE A 82 -6.81 13.77 -16.77
C PHE A 82 -5.36 14.19 -16.92
N ALA A 83 -4.43 13.25 -16.94
CA ALA A 83 -3.00 13.45 -17.06
C ALA A 83 -2.44 12.55 -18.18
N PRO A 84 -2.66 12.89 -19.48
CA PRO A 84 -2.31 12.02 -20.62
C PRO A 84 -0.81 11.98 -20.89
N ALA A 85 -0.04 11.52 -19.89
CA ALA A 85 1.42 11.41 -19.96
C ALA A 85 1.91 10.19 -19.19
N TRP A 86 2.85 9.46 -19.76
CA TRP A 86 3.49 8.32 -19.10
C TRP A 86 4.34 8.74 -17.89
N VAL A 87 4.89 9.94 -17.95
CA VAL A 87 5.69 10.55 -16.89
C VAL A 87 5.23 11.99 -16.71
N VAL A 88 4.80 12.32 -15.50
CA VAL A 88 4.40 13.67 -15.11
C VAL A 88 5.47 14.22 -14.17
N TYR A 89 6.14 15.29 -14.59
CA TYR A 89 7.19 15.93 -13.81
C TYR A 89 6.63 16.90 -12.77
N ALA A 90 7.27 16.99 -11.61
CA ALA A 90 6.97 18.03 -10.64
C ALA A 90 7.36 19.41 -11.22
N PRO A 91 6.62 20.48 -10.90
CA PRO A 91 7.03 21.84 -11.25
C PRO A 91 8.42 22.17 -10.71
N LYS A 92 9.19 22.98 -11.44
CA LYS A 92 10.61 23.27 -11.10
C LYS A 92 10.79 24.03 -9.76
N ASP A 93 9.79 24.77 -9.33
CA ASP A 93 9.86 25.64 -8.16
C ASP A 93 9.11 25.07 -6.93
N VAL A 94 9.39 23.80 -6.59
CA VAL A 94 8.72 23.11 -5.48
C VAL A 94 9.71 22.56 -4.43
N PRO A 95 10.57 23.39 -3.82
CA PRO A 95 11.62 22.93 -2.92
C PRO A 95 11.10 22.19 -1.69
N ARG A 96 9.85 22.46 -1.27
CA ARG A 96 9.22 21.76 -0.14
C ARG A 96 8.82 20.32 -0.47
N LEU A 97 8.40 20.05 -1.71
CA LEU A 97 8.12 18.67 -2.15
C LEU A 97 9.41 17.88 -2.30
N THR A 98 10.44 18.49 -2.91
CA THR A 98 11.74 17.83 -3.09
C THR A 98 12.44 17.58 -1.77
N PHE A 99 12.24 18.42 -0.74
CA PHE A 99 12.84 18.20 0.56
C PHE A 99 12.38 16.89 1.21
N LEU A 100 11.10 16.53 1.09
CA LEU A 100 10.56 15.27 1.67
C LEU A 100 11.14 14.00 1.03
N GLY A 101 11.62 14.08 -0.20
CA GLY A 101 12.24 12.94 -0.88
C GLY A 101 13.78 12.98 -0.93
N ALA A 102 14.37 14.15 -1.16
CA ALA A 102 15.82 14.32 -1.34
C ALA A 102 16.52 15.06 -0.19
N GLY A 103 15.76 15.59 0.78
CA GLY A 103 16.30 16.31 1.93
C GLY A 103 16.97 15.37 2.94
N HIS A 104 17.81 15.97 3.79
CA HIS A 104 18.47 15.30 4.90
C HIS A 104 18.26 16.08 6.20
N VAL A 105 18.02 15.37 7.29
CA VAL A 105 17.96 15.94 8.64
C VAL A 105 18.97 15.20 9.51
N PHE A 106 19.93 15.89 10.10
CA PHE A 106 21.05 15.31 10.84
C PHE A 106 21.81 14.23 10.07
N GLY A 107 21.93 14.37 8.74
CA GLY A 107 22.60 13.38 7.88
C GLY A 107 21.72 12.16 7.49
N VAL A 108 20.51 12.04 8.02
CA VAL A 108 19.58 10.97 7.67
C VAL A 108 18.68 11.42 6.53
N PRO A 109 18.56 10.64 5.42
CA PRO A 109 17.62 10.94 4.33
C PRO A 109 16.16 11.03 4.80
N MET A 110 15.44 12.06 4.35
CA MET A 110 14.03 12.27 4.71
C MET A 110 13.11 11.07 4.44
N PRO A 111 13.25 10.30 3.35
CA PRO A 111 12.43 9.10 3.13
C PRO A 111 12.51 8.09 4.28
N ILE A 112 13.69 7.91 4.89
CA ILE A 112 13.86 7.02 6.04
C ILE A 112 13.12 7.57 7.25
N ILE A 113 13.20 8.88 7.49
CA ILE A 113 12.51 9.53 8.61
C ILE A 113 10.99 9.42 8.44
N VAL A 114 10.48 9.71 7.23
CA VAL A 114 9.04 9.59 6.94
C VAL A 114 8.57 8.14 7.09
N PHE A 115 9.34 7.17 6.60
CA PHE A 115 9.04 5.75 6.76
C PHE A 115 8.97 5.35 8.24
N LEU A 116 9.97 5.72 9.04
CA LEU A 116 10.00 5.40 10.47
C LEU A 116 8.85 6.08 11.22
N LEU A 117 8.54 7.33 10.93
CA LEU A 117 7.41 8.04 11.54
C LEU A 117 6.07 7.37 11.17
N ALA A 118 5.88 7.01 9.92
CA ALA A 118 4.69 6.28 9.47
C ALA A 118 4.60 4.89 10.13
N ALA A 119 5.72 4.17 10.25
CA ALA A 119 5.80 2.89 10.93
C ALA A 119 5.45 3.02 12.42
N VAL A 120 6.01 4.01 13.12
CA VAL A 120 5.69 4.27 14.54
C VAL A 120 4.22 4.64 14.69
N ALA A 121 3.69 5.53 13.86
CA ALA A 121 2.29 5.94 13.90
C ALA A 121 1.35 4.74 13.70
N MET A 122 1.64 3.90 12.70
CA MET A 122 0.87 2.68 12.43
C MET A 122 1.01 1.65 13.55
N HIS A 123 2.20 1.50 14.13
CA HIS A 123 2.41 0.62 15.29
C HIS A 123 1.59 1.08 16.50
N LEU A 124 1.61 2.36 16.80
CA LEU A 124 0.79 2.93 17.89
C LEU A 124 -0.70 2.78 17.60
N PHE A 125 -1.12 3.03 16.38
CA PHE A 125 -2.51 2.83 15.95
C PHE A 125 -2.95 1.38 16.19
N LEU A 126 -2.21 0.39 15.67
CA LEU A 126 -2.57 -1.01 15.80
C LEU A 126 -2.47 -1.54 17.23
N SER A 127 -1.45 -1.13 18.01
CA SER A 127 -1.18 -1.71 19.33
C SER A 127 -1.89 -0.98 20.47
N ARG A 128 -2.19 0.32 20.31
CA ARG A 128 -2.68 1.16 21.43
C ARG A 128 -4.14 1.60 21.28
N THR A 129 -4.75 1.49 20.08
CA THR A 129 -6.15 1.87 19.87
C THR A 129 -7.11 0.69 19.96
N SER A 130 -8.39 0.96 20.27
CA SER A 130 -9.46 -0.04 20.20
C SER A 130 -9.69 -0.52 18.75
N THR A 131 -9.61 0.40 17.79
CA THR A 131 -9.74 0.11 16.37
C THR A 131 -8.69 -0.90 15.91
N GLY A 132 -7.42 -0.71 16.31
CA GLY A 132 -6.36 -1.67 16.01
C GLY A 132 -6.66 -3.08 16.55
N ARG A 133 -7.17 -3.18 17.79
CA ARG A 133 -7.58 -4.48 18.34
C ARG A 133 -8.75 -5.10 17.59
N PHE A 134 -9.69 -4.29 17.13
CA PHE A 134 -10.82 -4.77 16.31
C PHE A 134 -10.36 -5.31 14.95
N ILE A 135 -9.36 -4.69 14.32
CA ILE A 135 -8.74 -5.17 13.07
C ILE A 135 -8.13 -6.57 13.27
N TYR A 136 -7.39 -6.79 14.36
CA TYR A 136 -6.86 -8.11 14.67
C TYR A 136 -7.98 -9.12 14.96
N SER A 137 -9.00 -8.74 15.72
CA SER A 137 -10.15 -9.61 16.01
C SER A 137 -10.92 -10.00 14.75
N GLN A 138 -11.13 -9.03 13.82
CA GLN A 138 -11.72 -9.27 12.50
C GLN A 138 -10.88 -10.25 11.69
N GLY A 139 -9.56 -10.08 11.69
CA GLY A 139 -8.64 -10.95 10.97
C GLY A 139 -8.50 -12.34 11.60
N ASP A 140 -8.70 -12.50 12.89
CA ASP A 140 -8.64 -13.80 13.56
C ASP A 140 -9.93 -14.61 13.30
N ASN A 141 -11.08 -14.03 13.62
CA ASN A 141 -12.39 -14.62 13.34
C ASN A 141 -13.47 -13.55 13.13
N PRO A 142 -13.87 -13.25 11.88
CA PRO A 142 -14.86 -12.21 11.57
C PRO A 142 -16.24 -12.48 12.21
N GLU A 143 -16.67 -13.76 12.29
CA GLU A 143 -17.95 -14.10 12.87
C GLU A 143 -17.94 -13.89 14.40
N ALA A 144 -16.90 -14.33 15.08
CA ALA A 144 -16.74 -14.07 16.51
C ALA A 144 -16.66 -12.56 16.82
N ALA A 145 -15.94 -11.81 16.00
CA ALA A 145 -15.86 -10.35 16.10
C ALA A 145 -17.23 -9.68 15.94
N ARG A 146 -18.04 -10.14 14.97
CA ARG A 146 -19.42 -9.69 14.77
C ARG A 146 -20.32 -10.01 15.97
N MET A 147 -20.21 -11.23 16.50
CA MET A 147 -20.96 -11.65 17.70
C MET A 147 -20.57 -10.86 18.96
N ALA A 148 -19.31 -10.41 19.04
CA ALA A 148 -18.82 -9.52 20.08
C ALA A 148 -19.28 -8.06 19.91
N GLY A 149 -20.09 -7.75 18.89
CA GLY A 149 -20.65 -6.42 18.63
C GLY A 149 -19.74 -5.47 17.88
N ILE A 150 -18.65 -5.97 17.26
CA ILE A 150 -17.76 -5.14 16.45
C ILE A 150 -18.46 -4.80 15.12
N ALA A 151 -18.54 -3.51 14.80
CA ALA A 151 -19.10 -3.03 13.55
C ALA A 151 -18.09 -3.22 12.41
N LEU A 152 -18.05 -4.40 11.78
CA LEU A 152 -17.05 -4.76 10.78
C LEU A 152 -17.10 -3.87 9.52
N ARG A 153 -18.31 -3.55 9.02
CA ARG A 153 -18.46 -2.75 7.78
C ARG A 153 -17.76 -1.39 7.83
N PRO A 154 -18.01 -0.50 8.81
CA PRO A 154 -17.28 0.76 8.90
C PRO A 154 -15.79 0.57 9.21
N LEU A 155 -15.43 -0.53 9.89
CA LEU A 155 -14.03 -0.86 10.16
C LEU A 155 -13.27 -1.16 8.86
N ILE A 156 -13.84 -1.98 7.98
CA ILE A 156 -13.27 -2.28 6.65
C ILE A 156 -13.10 -0.99 5.82
N VAL A 157 -14.12 -0.12 5.78
CA VAL A 157 -13.99 1.16 5.07
C VAL A 157 -12.83 1.98 5.60
N LEU A 158 -12.69 2.07 6.93
CA LEU A 158 -11.59 2.79 7.56
C LEU A 158 -10.22 2.19 7.19
N GLU A 159 -10.09 0.87 7.12
CA GLU A 159 -8.86 0.19 6.72
C GLU A 159 -8.40 0.61 5.31
N TYR A 160 -9.32 0.60 4.32
CA TYR A 160 -9.02 1.03 2.96
C TYR A 160 -8.67 2.53 2.88
N VAL A 161 -9.34 3.38 3.66
CA VAL A 161 -8.99 4.80 3.73
C VAL A 161 -7.59 4.99 4.31
N ILE A 162 -7.23 4.27 5.38
CA ILE A 162 -5.88 4.35 5.97
C ILE A 162 -4.81 3.91 4.95
N VAL A 163 -5.05 2.81 4.22
CA VAL A 163 -4.12 2.34 3.19
C VAL A 163 -3.99 3.35 2.06
N ALA A 164 -5.08 3.97 1.62
CA ALA A 164 -5.05 5.03 0.62
C ALA A 164 -4.28 6.28 1.10
N LEU A 165 -4.38 6.64 2.38
CA LEU A 165 -3.58 7.72 2.98
C LEU A 165 -2.08 7.38 3.01
N VAL A 166 -1.73 6.14 3.31
CA VAL A 166 -0.33 5.68 3.25
C VAL A 166 0.19 5.67 1.81
N ALA A 167 -0.63 5.25 0.84
CA ALA A 167 -0.29 5.32 -0.58
C ALA A 167 -0.08 6.78 -1.06
N TRP A 168 -0.93 7.70 -0.62
CA TRP A 168 -0.75 9.12 -0.87
C TRP A 168 0.57 9.65 -0.29
N LEU A 169 0.90 9.30 0.95
CA LEU A 169 2.17 9.69 1.59
C LEU A 169 3.37 9.11 0.86
N ALA A 170 3.29 7.84 0.44
CA ALA A 170 4.34 7.20 -0.35
C ALA A 170 4.58 7.92 -1.68
N GLY A 171 3.52 8.35 -2.37
CA GLY A 171 3.61 9.12 -3.60
C GLY A 171 4.27 10.50 -3.39
N LEU A 172 3.99 11.15 -2.27
CA LEU A 172 4.64 12.41 -1.91
C LEU A 172 6.17 12.25 -1.77
N VAL A 173 6.60 11.20 -1.08
CA VAL A 173 8.03 10.86 -0.93
C VAL A 173 8.63 10.46 -2.29
N TRP A 174 7.92 9.67 -3.08
CA TRP A 174 8.34 9.24 -4.41
C TRP A 174 8.65 10.44 -5.31
N ILE A 175 7.72 11.40 -5.43
CA ILE A 175 7.90 12.61 -6.22
C ILE A 175 9.07 13.44 -5.70
N GLY A 176 9.19 13.55 -4.38
CA GLY A 176 10.30 14.26 -3.77
C GLY A 176 11.68 13.66 -4.10
N THR A 177 11.74 12.33 -4.31
CA THR A 177 12.98 11.61 -4.64
C THR A 177 13.29 11.64 -6.13
N THR A 178 12.27 11.40 -6.97
CA THR A 178 12.45 11.22 -8.43
C THR A 178 12.17 12.47 -9.24
N GLY A 179 11.52 13.48 -8.65
CA GLY A 179 11.06 14.68 -9.35
C GLY A 179 9.89 14.45 -10.33
N SER A 180 9.31 13.26 -10.33
CA SER A 180 8.24 12.88 -11.26
C SER A 180 7.39 11.75 -10.75
N MET A 181 6.21 11.55 -11.35
CA MET A 181 5.39 10.35 -11.18
C MET A 181 5.27 9.64 -12.52
N GLN A 182 5.49 8.32 -12.50
CA GLN A 182 5.43 7.48 -13.70
C GLN A 182 4.19 6.57 -13.63
N MET A 183 3.29 6.71 -14.59
CA MET A 183 2.09 5.86 -14.66
C MET A 183 2.42 4.39 -14.98
N ALA A 184 3.57 4.12 -15.62
CA ALA A 184 4.03 2.77 -15.93
C ALA A 184 4.19 1.87 -14.69
N ILE A 185 4.45 2.44 -13.51
CA ILE A 185 4.59 1.66 -12.26
C ILE A 185 3.31 0.92 -11.86
N THR A 186 2.15 1.40 -12.29
CA THR A 186 0.84 0.77 -12.01
C THR A 186 0.66 -0.56 -12.75
N GLN A 187 1.35 -0.73 -13.88
CA GLN A 187 1.33 -1.94 -14.70
C GLN A 187 2.55 -2.84 -14.45
N GLY A 188 3.45 -2.38 -13.58
CA GLY A 188 4.69 -3.09 -13.23
C GLY A 188 4.52 -4.10 -12.11
N THR A 189 5.64 -4.63 -11.65
CA THR A 189 5.70 -5.64 -10.59
C THR A 189 5.63 -5.04 -9.18
N MET A 190 5.56 -3.73 -9.03
CA MET A 190 5.67 -3.03 -7.75
C MET A 190 4.60 -3.48 -6.73
N VAL A 191 3.38 -3.78 -7.16
CA VAL A 191 2.33 -4.29 -6.28
C VAL A 191 2.71 -5.66 -5.70
N PHE A 192 3.37 -6.51 -6.49
CA PHE A 192 3.86 -7.81 -6.02
C PHE A 192 5.05 -7.66 -5.07
N ASP A 193 5.91 -6.64 -5.27
CA ASP A 193 7.00 -6.32 -4.32
C ASP A 193 6.43 -5.93 -2.95
N VAL A 194 5.32 -5.18 -2.92
CA VAL A 194 4.63 -4.84 -1.66
C VAL A 194 4.04 -6.07 -0.98
N ILE A 195 3.40 -6.97 -1.75
CA ILE A 195 2.91 -8.26 -1.20
C ILE A 195 4.09 -9.07 -0.64
N LEU A 196 5.18 -9.14 -1.40
CA LEU A 196 6.39 -9.87 -1.00
C LEU A 196 6.97 -9.34 0.32
N VAL A 197 7.03 -8.02 0.50
CA VAL A 197 7.43 -7.38 1.76
C VAL A 197 6.56 -7.84 2.93
N VAL A 198 5.25 -7.88 2.75
CA VAL A 198 4.28 -8.24 3.79
C VAL A 198 4.41 -9.72 4.17
N VAL A 199 4.49 -10.60 3.17
CA VAL A 199 4.56 -12.07 3.37
C VAL A 199 5.91 -12.47 3.94
N LEU A 200 7.03 -12.02 3.35
CA LEU A 200 8.38 -12.29 3.87
C LEU A 200 8.62 -11.67 5.25
N GLY A 201 7.97 -10.56 5.54
CA GLY A 201 8.01 -9.95 6.86
C GLY A 201 7.31 -10.78 7.94
N GLY A 202 6.53 -11.80 7.55
CA GLY A 202 5.83 -12.69 8.48
C GLY A 202 4.44 -12.19 8.91
N ILE A 203 3.76 -11.41 8.05
CA ILE A 203 2.33 -11.17 8.22
C ILE A 203 1.58 -12.33 7.56
N SER A 204 0.78 -13.05 8.34
CA SER A 204 0.04 -14.20 7.86
C SER A 204 -1.06 -13.81 6.87
N LEU A 205 -1.12 -14.49 5.73
CA LEU A 205 -2.19 -14.33 4.74
C LEU A 205 -3.55 -14.87 5.24
N VAL A 206 -3.54 -15.69 6.28
CA VAL A 206 -4.77 -16.15 6.94
C VAL A 206 -5.42 -15.04 7.76
N GLY A 207 -4.68 -13.98 8.10
CA GLY A 207 -5.13 -12.84 8.90
C GLY A 207 -4.89 -12.98 10.40
N GLY A 208 -5.24 -11.96 11.16
CA GLY A 208 -5.17 -11.91 12.62
C GLY A 208 -3.76 -11.85 13.22
N ARG A 209 -2.70 -12.04 12.43
CA ARG A 209 -1.31 -12.16 12.91
C ARG A 209 -0.35 -11.30 12.11
N GLY A 210 0.72 -10.86 12.77
CA GLY A 210 1.73 -9.98 12.22
C GLY A 210 1.65 -8.57 12.79
N GLY A 211 2.50 -7.66 12.30
CA GLY A 211 2.53 -6.29 12.78
C GLY A 211 3.48 -5.40 12.00
N VAL A 212 3.61 -4.15 12.45
CA VAL A 212 4.45 -3.18 11.75
C VAL A 212 5.92 -3.58 11.74
N PHE A 213 6.41 -4.23 12.80
CA PHE A 213 7.79 -4.73 12.83
C PHE A 213 8.05 -5.75 11.70
N SER A 214 7.08 -6.61 11.43
CA SER A 214 7.11 -7.53 10.28
C SER A 214 7.31 -6.80 8.96
N VAL A 215 6.57 -5.70 8.75
CA VAL A 215 6.72 -4.86 7.54
C VAL A 215 8.11 -4.25 7.46
N VAL A 216 8.65 -3.73 8.56
CA VAL A 216 10.01 -3.14 8.61
C VAL A 216 11.06 -4.18 8.23
N VAL A 217 10.97 -5.39 8.78
CA VAL A 217 11.87 -6.50 8.44
C VAL A 217 11.72 -6.90 6.97
N GLY A 218 10.50 -7.04 6.47
CA GLY A 218 10.22 -7.33 5.07
C GLY A 218 10.78 -6.26 4.12
N CYS A 219 10.61 -4.97 4.45
CA CYS A 219 11.21 -3.87 3.69
C CYS A 219 12.73 -3.96 3.66
N ALA A 220 13.38 -4.26 4.78
CA ALA A 220 14.82 -4.41 4.85
C ALA A 220 15.30 -5.60 3.99
N LEU A 221 14.62 -6.75 4.05
CA LEU A 221 14.94 -7.93 3.26
C LEU A 221 14.82 -7.66 1.76
N ILE A 222 13.68 -7.14 1.32
CA ILE A 222 13.44 -6.87 -0.10
C ILE A 222 14.32 -5.72 -0.59
N GLY A 223 14.49 -4.66 0.19
CA GLY A 223 15.40 -3.56 -0.15
C GLY A 223 16.84 -4.03 -0.32
N THR A 224 17.33 -4.93 0.54
CA THR A 224 18.65 -5.55 0.40
C THR A 224 18.74 -6.42 -0.86
N LEU A 225 17.70 -7.21 -1.14
CA LEU A 225 17.64 -8.06 -2.34
C LEU A 225 17.70 -7.21 -3.62
N LEU A 226 16.88 -6.15 -3.70
CA LEU A 226 16.85 -5.26 -4.86
C LEU A 226 18.18 -4.52 -5.05
N ASN A 227 18.79 -4.08 -3.95
CA ASN A 227 20.12 -3.46 -4.00
C ASN A 227 21.20 -4.44 -4.46
N ALA A 228 21.16 -5.70 -4.01
CA ALA A 228 22.05 -6.75 -4.47
C ALA A 228 21.91 -6.99 -5.98
N PHE A 229 20.69 -7.03 -6.52
CA PHE A 229 20.45 -7.16 -7.96
C PHE A 229 21.07 -5.99 -8.74
N THR A 230 20.99 -4.78 -8.21
CA THR A 230 21.58 -3.59 -8.84
C THR A 230 23.10 -3.66 -8.83
N ILE A 231 23.72 -4.07 -7.71
CA ILE A 231 25.19 -4.22 -7.60
C ILE A 231 25.72 -5.32 -8.52
N MET A 232 24.97 -6.42 -8.68
CA MET A 232 25.32 -7.55 -9.52
C MET A 232 24.96 -7.36 -10.99
N ASP A 233 24.40 -6.21 -11.37
CA ASP A 233 23.91 -5.88 -12.72
C ASP A 233 22.97 -6.97 -13.30
N VAL A 234 22.10 -7.52 -12.43
CA VAL A 234 21.12 -8.53 -12.83
C VAL A 234 20.04 -7.89 -13.68
N ASN A 235 19.75 -8.43 -14.86
CA ASN A 235 18.71 -7.89 -15.73
C ASN A 235 17.30 -8.02 -15.12
N SER A 236 16.35 -7.19 -15.57
CA SER A 236 15.02 -7.08 -15.02
C SER A 236 14.21 -8.37 -15.11
N GLU A 237 14.43 -9.16 -16.17
CA GLU A 237 13.72 -10.43 -16.39
C GLU A 237 14.09 -11.46 -15.33
N VAL A 238 15.40 -11.59 -15.03
CA VAL A 238 15.90 -12.50 -13.99
C VAL A 238 15.46 -12.01 -12.60
N GLN A 239 15.50 -10.70 -12.35
CA GLN A 239 14.96 -10.13 -11.11
C GLN A 239 13.49 -10.53 -10.91
N ASN A 240 12.66 -10.43 -11.96
CA ASN A 240 11.24 -10.78 -11.88
C ASN A 240 11.03 -12.30 -11.65
N ILE A 241 11.85 -13.15 -12.28
CA ILE A 241 11.81 -14.60 -12.02
C ILE A 241 12.14 -14.89 -10.54
N ILE A 242 13.23 -14.30 -10.02
CA ILE A 242 13.64 -14.52 -8.63
C ILE A 242 12.55 -14.03 -7.67
N ARG A 243 11.99 -12.83 -7.87
CA ARG A 243 10.88 -12.31 -7.04
C ARG A 243 9.67 -13.24 -7.06
N GLY A 244 9.28 -13.75 -8.23
CA GLY A 244 8.18 -14.69 -8.36
C GLY A 244 8.44 -16.00 -7.60
N VAL A 245 9.65 -16.58 -7.73
CA VAL A 245 10.03 -17.79 -7.01
C VAL A 245 10.04 -17.56 -5.49
N VAL A 246 10.60 -16.42 -5.03
CA VAL A 246 10.65 -16.06 -3.61
C VAL A 246 9.23 -15.86 -3.07
N LEU A 247 8.33 -15.21 -3.83
CA LEU A 247 6.93 -15.03 -3.44
C LEU A 247 6.22 -16.38 -3.30
N LEU A 248 6.36 -17.29 -4.26
CA LEU A 248 5.78 -18.62 -4.19
C LEU A 248 6.30 -19.41 -2.99
N ALA A 249 7.62 -19.38 -2.77
CA ALA A 249 8.23 -20.05 -1.63
C ALA A 249 7.73 -19.47 -0.29
N ALA A 250 7.58 -18.14 -0.20
CA ALA A 250 7.06 -17.47 0.98
C ALA A 250 5.60 -17.86 1.27
N ILE A 251 4.74 -17.91 0.25
CA ILE A 251 3.32 -18.32 0.39
C ILE A 251 3.23 -19.79 0.82
N ILE A 252 4.02 -20.68 0.22
CA ILE A 252 4.05 -22.10 0.60
C ILE A 252 4.49 -22.25 2.06
N LEU A 253 5.52 -21.51 2.45
CA LEU A 253 6.06 -21.54 3.81
C LEU A 253 5.02 -20.99 4.83
N ASP A 254 4.36 -19.86 4.50
CA ASP A 254 3.30 -19.30 5.35
C ASP A 254 2.15 -20.30 5.55
N ASN A 255 1.69 -20.93 4.46
CA ASN A 255 0.63 -21.93 4.54
C ASN A 255 1.03 -23.21 5.30
N TRP A 256 2.31 -23.58 5.27
CA TRP A 256 2.83 -24.72 6.02
C TRP A 256 3.01 -24.40 7.51
N LEU A 257 3.44 -23.19 7.84
CA LEU A 257 3.61 -22.72 9.22
C LEU A 257 2.27 -22.35 9.90
N HIS A 258 1.29 -21.93 9.11
CA HIS A 258 -0.03 -21.51 9.58
C HIS A 258 -1.12 -22.27 8.80
N PRO A 259 -1.24 -23.61 9.01
CA PRO A 259 -2.28 -24.38 8.34
C PRO A 259 -3.65 -23.82 8.74
N ARG A 260 -4.56 -23.74 7.76
CA ARG A 260 -5.96 -23.36 8.02
C ARG A 260 -6.59 -24.44 8.87
N ASP A 261 -7.16 -24.06 10.01
CA ASP A 261 -8.00 -24.97 10.80
C ASP A 261 -9.27 -25.27 10.00
N GLU A 262 -9.86 -26.47 10.18
CA GLU A 262 -11.06 -26.93 9.43
C GLU A 262 -12.25 -25.94 9.56
N GLU A 263 -12.33 -25.19 10.66
CA GLU A 263 -13.34 -24.13 10.86
C GLU A 263 -13.15 -22.93 9.94
N THR A 264 -11.91 -22.57 9.60
CA THR A 264 -11.59 -21.46 8.68
C THR A 264 -11.73 -21.88 7.22
N ALA A 265 -11.62 -23.16 6.89
CA ALA A 265 -11.81 -23.68 5.54
C ALA A 265 -13.29 -23.64 5.10
N ARG A 266 -14.24 -23.77 6.04
CA ARG A 266 -15.70 -23.72 5.76
C ARG A 266 -16.28 -22.31 5.59
N GLN A 267 -15.52 -21.27 5.87
CA GLN A 267 -15.96 -19.86 5.75
C GLN A 267 -15.60 -19.20 4.40
N GLY A 268 -14.97 -19.94 3.50
CA GLY A 268 -14.52 -19.44 2.18
C GLY A 268 -15.30 -20.02 0.98
N ASP A 269 -16.34 -20.80 1.23
CA ASP A 269 -17.32 -21.27 0.25
C ASP A 269 -18.64 -20.43 0.42
#